data_41268912523fa99e488a175f65e9abb2
#
_entry.id   41268912523fa99e488a175f65e9abb2
#
_cell.length_a   1.000
_cell.length_b   1.000
_cell.length_c   1.000
_cell.angle_alpha   90.00
_cell.angle_beta   90.00
_cell.angle_gamma   90.00
#
_symmetry.space_group_name_H-M   'P 1'
#
loop_
_entity.id
_entity.type
_entity.pdbx_description
1 polymer ?
#
loop_
_entity_poly.entity_id
_entity_poly.type
_entity_poly.pdbx_seq_one_letter_code
_entity_poly.pdbx_strand_id
1 'polypeptide(L)'
;MTTYAQVSTYISFPRKRKHALPSSLLGKWSSALLDDLPAEIIILILELALSNDRPRHLVLTSQLIRHFVNMIVYRTVVLDTLRTITLFHRTASCKRSLHLLAHVKSLVVTVKPEHFTSSTGQQLGQIIAHCPSLCEIAIASSCQIKISPSIFLPYLDGPSDLTIQSFDSLFGSEPLPSEPLSSEDLLPAYFSNSLTHLRICEPSNRWQSPLSIITSLRGVPNLTHLQLARRVGSNKDNDIIFTEEVAHLLATRKKLKMVVISIFGGSIKMSSEALRKSNIWMMVSRLEALDPRIVVLKGELGKWKKEWKDVREFRCGVRLSDFWRMANQEVEKAKHWDAKSYC
;
A
#
# COMPACT_ATOMS: atom_id res chain seq x y z
N MET A 1 1.66 -35.15 -18.15
CA MET A 1 2.20 -34.87 -16.80
C MET A 1 2.43 -33.38 -16.71
N THR A 2 1.50 -32.64 -16.14
CA THR A 2 1.50 -31.17 -16.07
C THR A 2 1.94 -30.79 -14.67
N THR A 3 3.22 -30.48 -14.52
CA THR A 3 3.79 -29.93 -13.29
C THR A 3 3.24 -28.52 -13.08
N TYR A 4 2.29 -28.38 -12.18
CA TYR A 4 1.89 -27.08 -11.65
C TYR A 4 3.10 -26.48 -10.94
N ALA A 5 3.67 -25.42 -11.55
CA ALA A 5 4.66 -24.59 -10.88
C ALA A 5 4.00 -23.99 -9.65
N GLN A 6 4.36 -24.47 -8.50
CA GLN A 6 3.94 -23.97 -7.21
C GLN A 6 4.41 -22.52 -7.10
N VAL A 7 3.49 -21.56 -7.04
CA VAL A 7 3.73 -20.30 -6.36
C VAL A 7 3.90 -20.70 -4.89
N SER A 8 5.11 -21.10 -4.55
CA SER A 8 5.49 -21.35 -3.17
C SER A 8 5.71 -20.00 -2.53
N THR A 9 4.61 -19.35 -2.17
CA THR A 9 4.68 -18.41 -1.09
C THR A 9 5.31 -19.16 0.06
N TYR A 10 6.50 -18.76 0.46
CA TYR A 10 7.22 -19.34 1.56
C TYR A 10 6.44 -19.12 2.85
N ILE A 11 5.51 -20.00 3.10
CA ILE A 11 5.00 -20.24 4.43
C ILE A 11 5.89 -21.37 4.95
N SER A 12 6.99 -21.01 5.59
CA SER A 12 7.80 -21.90 6.41
C SER A 12 6.98 -22.23 7.66
N PHE A 13 6.22 -23.31 7.58
CA PHE A 13 5.49 -23.82 8.74
C PHE A 13 6.28 -24.88 9.47
N PRO A 14 6.34 -24.86 10.82
CA PRO A 14 6.89 -25.95 11.58
C PRO A 14 6.04 -27.21 11.35
N ARG A 15 6.72 -28.32 11.00
CA ARG A 15 6.10 -29.65 10.87
C ARG A 15 5.51 -30.07 12.23
N LYS A 16 4.20 -29.92 12.41
CA LYS A 16 3.45 -30.62 13.46
C LYS A 16 2.87 -31.93 12.92
N ARG A 17 2.96 -32.97 13.76
CA ARG A 17 2.64 -34.36 13.51
C ARG A 17 1.22 -34.57 12.99
N LYS A 18 1.07 -35.48 12.05
CA LYS A 18 -0.17 -36.01 11.50
C LYS A 18 -1.01 -36.67 12.60
N HIS A 19 -2.16 -36.09 12.93
CA HIS A 19 -3.28 -36.89 13.42
C HIS A 19 -4.19 -37.11 12.21
N ALA A 20 -4.26 -38.36 11.75
CA ALA A 20 -5.21 -38.76 10.73
C ALA A 20 -6.60 -38.74 11.36
N LEU A 21 -7.45 -37.84 10.81
CA LEU A 21 -8.90 -37.88 11.09
C LEU A 21 -9.50 -39.13 10.43
N PRO A 22 -10.39 -39.87 11.12
CA PRO A 22 -11.03 -41.04 10.55
C PRO A 22 -11.89 -40.63 9.33
N SER A 23 -11.69 -41.39 8.24
CA SER A 23 -12.33 -41.18 6.92
C SER A 23 -13.86 -41.38 6.89
N SER A 24 -14.48 -41.72 8.02
CA SER A 24 -15.91 -41.97 8.12
C SER A 24 -16.80 -40.71 8.31
N LEU A 25 -16.21 -39.54 8.52
CA LEU A 25 -16.95 -38.27 8.66
C LEU A 25 -17.05 -37.42 7.38
N LEU A 26 -16.48 -37.87 6.27
CA LEU A 26 -16.70 -37.31 4.95
C LEU A 26 -18.04 -37.81 4.39
N GLY A 27 -19.13 -37.56 5.14
CA GLY A 27 -20.47 -37.62 4.59
C GLY A 27 -20.54 -36.75 3.34
N LYS A 28 -21.24 -37.21 2.31
CA LYS A 28 -21.54 -36.48 1.08
C LYS A 28 -22.11 -35.11 1.44
N TRP A 29 -21.26 -34.11 1.61
CA TRP A 29 -21.66 -32.72 1.62
C TRP A 29 -22.19 -32.47 0.21
N SER A 30 -23.51 -32.43 0.07
CA SER A 30 -24.11 -32.09 -1.19
C SER A 30 -23.63 -30.69 -1.60
N SER A 31 -23.06 -30.58 -2.79
CA SER A 31 -22.64 -29.30 -3.39
C SER A 31 -23.77 -28.25 -3.39
N ALA A 32 -25.02 -28.70 -3.31
CA ALA A 32 -26.20 -27.88 -3.25
C ALA A 32 -26.19 -26.80 -2.16
N LEU A 33 -25.65 -27.05 -0.97
CA LEU A 33 -25.68 -26.07 0.12
C LEU A 33 -24.80 -24.82 -0.14
N LEU A 34 -23.71 -24.97 -0.89
CA LEU A 34 -22.85 -23.82 -1.23
C LEU A 34 -23.35 -23.06 -2.45
N ASP A 35 -24.05 -23.74 -3.36
CA ASP A 35 -24.59 -23.13 -4.58
C ASP A 35 -25.75 -22.17 -4.27
N ASP A 36 -26.43 -22.37 -3.13
CA ASP A 36 -27.54 -21.51 -2.68
C ASP A 36 -27.10 -20.29 -1.86
N LEU A 37 -25.81 -20.22 -1.46
CA LEU A 37 -25.31 -19.10 -0.69
C LEU A 37 -24.87 -17.93 -1.59
N PRO A 38 -25.17 -16.66 -1.21
CA PRO A 38 -24.58 -15.50 -1.87
C PRO A 38 -23.05 -15.55 -1.88
N ALA A 39 -22.46 -15.09 -2.98
CA ALA A 39 -20.98 -15.11 -3.16
C ALA A 39 -20.23 -14.43 -2.02
N GLU A 40 -20.79 -13.37 -1.45
CA GLU A 40 -20.23 -12.61 -0.33
C GLU A 40 -20.11 -13.47 0.93
N ILE A 41 -21.11 -14.31 1.20
CA ILE A 41 -21.09 -15.22 2.35
C ILE A 41 -20.08 -16.33 2.13
N ILE A 42 -19.97 -16.88 0.91
CA ILE A 42 -18.96 -17.88 0.57
C ILE A 42 -17.57 -17.29 0.76
N ILE A 43 -17.31 -16.07 0.28
CA ILE A 43 -16.04 -15.38 0.44
C ILE A 43 -15.71 -15.19 1.93
N LEU A 44 -16.65 -14.74 2.74
CA LEU A 44 -16.43 -14.53 4.18
C LEU A 44 -16.09 -15.84 4.90
N ILE A 45 -16.80 -16.93 4.61
CA ILE A 45 -16.52 -18.25 5.16
C ILE A 45 -15.11 -18.72 4.76
N LEU A 46 -14.76 -18.55 3.49
CA LEU A 46 -13.44 -18.94 3.00
C LEU A 46 -12.31 -18.06 3.55
N GLU A 47 -12.52 -16.77 3.75
CA GLU A 47 -11.57 -15.89 4.41
C GLU A 47 -11.30 -16.34 5.86
N LEU A 48 -12.34 -16.70 6.61
CA LEU A 48 -12.21 -17.26 7.94
C LEU A 48 -11.49 -18.62 7.95
N ALA A 49 -11.81 -19.50 7.00
CA ALA A 49 -11.17 -20.80 6.86
C ALA A 49 -9.69 -20.64 6.50
N LEU A 50 -9.36 -19.73 5.59
CA LEU A 50 -7.98 -19.45 5.16
C LEU A 50 -7.13 -18.81 6.26
N SER A 51 -7.75 -18.12 7.23
CA SER A 51 -7.02 -17.59 8.38
C SER A 51 -6.50 -18.68 9.31
N ASN A 52 -7.11 -19.85 9.31
CA ASN A 52 -6.82 -20.96 10.22
C ASN A 52 -6.14 -22.15 9.54
N ASP A 53 -6.29 -22.32 8.21
CA ASP A 53 -5.81 -23.52 7.49
C ASP A 53 -5.07 -23.16 6.18
N ARG A 54 -4.46 -24.19 5.58
CA ARG A 54 -3.68 -24.03 4.34
C ARG A 54 -4.59 -23.95 3.12
N PRO A 55 -4.39 -22.96 2.22
CA PRO A 55 -5.20 -22.83 1.00
C PRO A 55 -5.27 -24.10 0.14
N ARG A 56 -4.24 -24.95 0.21
CA ARG A 56 -4.11 -26.16 -0.62
C ARG A 56 -5.27 -27.15 -0.47
N HIS A 57 -5.77 -27.35 0.74
CA HIS A 57 -6.86 -28.30 0.97
C HIS A 57 -8.17 -27.79 0.39
N LEU A 58 -8.45 -26.50 0.53
CA LEU A 58 -9.66 -25.88 0.02
C LEU A 58 -9.69 -25.84 -1.52
N VAL A 59 -8.55 -25.55 -2.16
CA VAL A 59 -8.44 -25.49 -3.64
C VAL A 59 -8.74 -26.83 -4.30
N LEU A 60 -8.58 -27.95 -3.58
CA LEU A 60 -8.79 -29.30 -4.11
C LEU A 60 -10.25 -29.80 -3.97
N THR A 61 -11.12 -29.07 -3.25
CA THR A 61 -12.47 -29.54 -2.94
C THR A 61 -13.43 -29.44 -4.12
N SER A 62 -13.52 -28.28 -4.78
CA SER A 62 -14.35 -28.06 -5.96
C SER A 62 -13.80 -26.94 -6.84
N GLN A 63 -14.28 -26.86 -8.10
CA GLN A 63 -13.90 -25.76 -9.01
C GLN A 63 -14.42 -24.40 -8.52
N LEU A 64 -15.63 -24.35 -7.96
CA LEU A 64 -16.24 -23.15 -7.41
C LEU A 64 -15.42 -22.62 -6.23
N ILE A 65 -15.10 -23.48 -5.25
CA ILE A 65 -14.26 -23.10 -4.11
C ILE A 65 -12.87 -22.67 -4.57
N ARG A 66 -12.28 -23.37 -5.54
CA ARG A 66 -10.99 -22.95 -6.14
C ARG A 66 -11.06 -21.53 -6.70
N HIS A 67 -12.13 -21.19 -7.39
CA HIS A 67 -12.33 -19.85 -7.95
C HIS A 67 -12.34 -18.80 -6.83
N PHE A 68 -13.16 -18.97 -5.79
CA PHE A 68 -13.23 -18.03 -4.66
C PHE A 68 -11.93 -17.97 -3.85
N VAL A 69 -11.28 -19.11 -3.61
CA VAL A 69 -9.97 -19.13 -2.94
C VAL A 69 -8.92 -18.36 -3.76
N ASN A 70 -8.90 -18.53 -5.08
CA ASN A 70 -8.00 -17.74 -5.94
C ASN A 70 -8.32 -16.24 -5.85
N MET A 71 -9.59 -15.85 -5.88
CA MET A 71 -9.99 -14.44 -5.69
C MET A 71 -9.46 -13.87 -4.37
N ILE A 72 -9.54 -14.63 -3.28
CA ILE A 72 -9.08 -14.20 -1.96
C ILE A 72 -7.54 -14.14 -1.91
N VAL A 73 -6.87 -15.22 -2.32
CA VAL A 73 -5.41 -15.35 -2.21
C VAL A 73 -4.67 -14.38 -3.13
N TYR A 74 -5.20 -14.12 -4.33
CA TYR A 74 -4.59 -13.18 -5.28
C TYR A 74 -5.04 -11.74 -5.07
N ARG A 75 -6.01 -11.44 -4.20
CA ARG A 75 -6.46 -10.06 -3.93
C ARG A 75 -5.31 -9.15 -3.51
N THR A 76 -4.44 -9.64 -2.61
CA THR A 76 -3.26 -8.91 -2.16
C THR A 76 -2.01 -9.76 -2.39
N VAL A 77 -1.11 -9.25 -3.21
CA VAL A 77 0.16 -9.90 -3.54
C VAL A 77 1.30 -9.18 -2.85
N VAL A 78 2.06 -9.90 -2.01
CA VAL A 78 3.24 -9.36 -1.31
C VAL A 78 4.50 -9.94 -1.92
N LEU A 79 5.34 -9.07 -2.48
CA LEU A 79 6.62 -9.39 -3.09
C LEU A 79 7.76 -8.91 -2.16
N ASP A 80 8.30 -9.82 -1.36
CA ASP A 80 9.26 -9.52 -0.30
C ASP A 80 10.70 -9.95 -0.61
N THR A 81 10.90 -10.71 -1.68
CA THR A 81 12.20 -11.18 -2.13
C THR A 81 12.30 -11.11 -3.65
N LEU A 82 13.54 -11.09 -4.19
CA LEU A 82 13.75 -11.19 -5.64
C LEU A 82 13.13 -12.45 -6.23
N ARG A 83 13.18 -13.54 -5.47
CA ARG A 83 12.59 -14.81 -5.90
C ARG A 83 11.07 -14.70 -6.05
N THR A 84 10.38 -14.06 -5.11
CA THR A 84 8.93 -13.86 -5.22
C THR A 84 8.57 -12.97 -6.40
N ILE A 85 9.34 -11.94 -6.69
CA ILE A 85 9.17 -11.10 -7.89
C ILE A 85 9.32 -11.95 -9.15
N THR A 86 10.41 -12.71 -9.29
CA THR A 86 10.66 -13.54 -10.48
C THR A 86 9.58 -14.60 -10.67
N LEU A 87 9.14 -15.27 -9.60
CA LEU A 87 8.09 -16.27 -9.66
C LEU A 87 6.74 -15.66 -10.06
N PHE A 88 6.40 -14.51 -9.49
CA PHE A 88 5.16 -13.83 -9.82
C PHE A 88 5.20 -13.23 -11.24
N HIS A 89 6.34 -12.72 -11.67
CA HIS A 89 6.55 -12.27 -13.04
C HIS A 89 6.34 -13.42 -14.06
N ARG A 90 6.84 -14.62 -13.78
CA ARG A 90 6.55 -15.80 -14.63
C ARG A 90 5.07 -16.11 -14.69
N THR A 91 4.36 -15.98 -13.56
CA THR A 91 2.91 -16.15 -13.52
C THR A 91 2.22 -15.07 -14.35
N ALA A 92 2.64 -13.81 -14.22
CA ALA A 92 2.10 -12.68 -14.96
C ALA A 92 2.33 -12.80 -16.47
N SER A 93 3.44 -13.36 -16.89
CA SER A 93 3.77 -13.56 -18.31
C SER A 93 3.11 -14.81 -18.93
N CYS A 94 2.48 -15.66 -18.12
CA CYS A 94 1.84 -16.89 -18.58
C CYS A 94 0.39 -16.65 -18.99
N LYS A 95 0.05 -16.80 -20.28
CA LYS A 95 -1.32 -16.63 -20.79
C LYS A 95 -2.39 -17.42 -20.03
N ARG A 96 -2.04 -18.62 -19.51
CA ARG A 96 -2.97 -19.46 -18.73
C ARG A 96 -3.28 -18.90 -17.36
N SER A 97 -2.48 -17.99 -16.83
CA SER A 97 -2.61 -17.41 -15.50
C SER A 97 -3.23 -16.00 -15.51
N LEU A 98 -3.55 -15.44 -16.68
CA LEU A 98 -4.10 -14.09 -16.80
C LEU A 98 -5.39 -13.89 -15.99
N HIS A 99 -6.22 -14.93 -15.90
CA HIS A 99 -7.44 -14.88 -15.09
C HIS A 99 -7.15 -14.66 -13.58
N LEU A 100 -5.98 -15.09 -13.08
CA LEU A 100 -5.58 -14.87 -11.69
C LEU A 100 -5.19 -13.41 -11.46
N LEU A 101 -4.56 -12.77 -12.46
CA LEU A 101 -4.11 -11.38 -12.35
C LEU A 101 -5.28 -10.39 -12.31
N ALA A 102 -6.43 -10.76 -12.88
CA ALA A 102 -7.65 -9.97 -12.76
C ALA A 102 -8.18 -9.85 -11.32
N HIS A 103 -7.73 -10.74 -10.42
CA HIS A 103 -8.11 -10.69 -9.00
C HIS A 103 -7.16 -9.82 -8.16
N VAL A 104 -5.99 -9.42 -8.69
CA VAL A 104 -5.01 -8.61 -7.96
C VAL A 104 -5.54 -7.19 -7.81
N LYS A 105 -5.85 -6.81 -6.56
CA LYS A 105 -6.29 -5.47 -6.19
C LYS A 105 -5.19 -4.66 -5.53
N SER A 106 -4.33 -5.32 -4.76
CA SER A 106 -3.25 -4.68 -4.01
C SER A 106 -1.93 -5.38 -4.28
N LEU A 107 -0.89 -4.61 -4.62
CA LEU A 107 0.48 -5.08 -4.83
C LEU A 107 1.41 -4.41 -3.82
N VAL A 108 2.09 -5.22 -3.03
CA VAL A 108 3.01 -4.76 -1.99
C VAL A 108 4.42 -5.23 -2.28
N VAL A 109 5.38 -4.31 -2.40
CA VAL A 109 6.79 -4.59 -2.68
C VAL A 109 7.62 -4.20 -1.47
N THR A 110 8.14 -5.19 -0.74
CA THR A 110 8.93 -5.00 0.49
C THR A 110 10.38 -5.46 0.38
N VAL A 111 10.87 -5.66 -0.84
CA VAL A 111 12.26 -6.03 -1.11
C VAL A 111 13.20 -4.94 -0.61
N LYS A 112 14.32 -5.35 -0.02
CA LYS A 112 15.33 -4.40 0.45
C LYS A 112 16.03 -3.70 -0.72
N PRO A 113 16.36 -2.38 -0.56
CA PRO A 113 16.99 -1.59 -1.64
C PRO A 113 18.28 -2.23 -2.19
N GLU A 114 19.10 -2.79 -1.32
CA GLU A 114 20.38 -3.43 -1.65
C GLU A 114 20.27 -4.59 -2.63
N HIS A 115 19.09 -5.18 -2.73
CA HIS A 115 18.82 -6.31 -3.64
C HIS A 115 18.10 -5.87 -4.92
N PHE A 116 17.78 -4.59 -5.06
CA PHE A 116 17.00 -4.10 -6.18
C PHE A 116 17.89 -3.77 -7.38
N THR A 117 17.63 -4.41 -8.50
CA THR A 117 18.36 -4.18 -9.75
C THR A 117 17.45 -3.56 -10.82
N SER A 118 18.03 -2.99 -11.87
CA SER A 118 17.27 -2.48 -13.02
C SER A 118 16.37 -3.55 -13.65
N SER A 119 16.86 -4.79 -13.72
CA SER A 119 16.08 -5.95 -14.20
C SER A 119 14.86 -6.22 -13.31
N THR A 120 15.02 -6.10 -11.99
CA THR A 120 13.92 -6.24 -11.03
C THR A 120 12.87 -5.15 -11.23
N GLY A 121 13.31 -3.90 -11.46
CA GLY A 121 12.42 -2.78 -11.75
C GLY A 121 11.59 -3.00 -13.01
N GLN A 122 12.21 -3.56 -14.06
CA GLN A 122 11.53 -3.93 -15.30
C GLN A 122 10.50 -5.05 -15.08
N GLN A 123 10.85 -6.10 -14.33
CA GLN A 123 9.91 -7.18 -14.00
C GLN A 123 8.69 -6.65 -13.22
N LEU A 124 8.89 -5.75 -12.26
CA LEU A 124 7.80 -5.11 -11.53
C LEU A 124 6.92 -4.27 -12.44
N GLY A 125 7.49 -3.50 -13.34
CA GLY A 125 6.74 -2.74 -14.34
C GLY A 125 5.85 -3.64 -15.19
N GLN A 126 6.36 -4.78 -15.64
CA GLN A 126 5.59 -5.78 -16.38
C GLN A 126 4.48 -6.42 -15.53
N ILE A 127 4.75 -6.75 -14.26
CA ILE A 127 3.74 -7.26 -13.32
C ILE A 127 2.58 -6.26 -13.18
N ILE A 128 2.90 -4.99 -12.93
CA ILE A 128 1.91 -3.92 -12.77
C ILE A 128 1.03 -3.81 -14.02
N ALA A 129 1.64 -3.80 -15.20
CA ALA A 129 0.94 -3.68 -16.46
C ALA A 129 0.01 -4.88 -16.77
N HIS A 130 0.29 -6.06 -16.20
CA HIS A 130 -0.55 -7.24 -16.39
C HIS A 130 -1.65 -7.40 -15.34
N CYS A 131 -1.76 -6.51 -14.35
CA CYS A 131 -2.78 -6.55 -13.31
C CYS A 131 -3.88 -5.50 -13.58
N PRO A 132 -4.91 -5.83 -14.38
CA PRO A 132 -5.87 -4.83 -14.89
C PRO A 132 -6.80 -4.27 -13.79
N SER A 133 -6.90 -4.96 -12.67
CA SER A 133 -7.77 -4.56 -11.55
C SER A 133 -7.00 -3.99 -10.37
N LEU A 134 -5.73 -3.61 -10.59
CA LEU A 134 -4.87 -3.09 -9.54
C LEU A 134 -5.34 -1.71 -9.08
N CYS A 135 -5.73 -1.62 -7.82
CA CYS A 135 -6.21 -0.38 -7.21
C CYS A 135 -5.17 0.25 -6.28
N GLU A 136 -4.32 -0.58 -5.66
CA GLU A 136 -3.42 -0.16 -4.60
C GLU A 136 -2.00 -0.67 -4.84
N ILE A 137 -1.02 0.21 -4.73
CA ILE A 137 0.40 -0.15 -4.77
C ILE A 137 1.11 0.37 -3.51
N ALA A 138 1.89 -0.50 -2.87
CA ALA A 138 2.76 -0.10 -1.78
C ALA A 138 4.22 -0.48 -2.05
N ILE A 139 5.13 0.49 -1.90
CA ILE A 139 6.55 0.34 -2.21
C ILE A 139 7.39 0.68 -0.98
N ALA A 140 8.13 -0.30 -0.50
CA ALA A 140 8.91 -0.23 0.73
C ALA A 140 10.29 0.38 0.59
N SER A 141 10.83 0.47 -0.60
CA SER A 141 12.22 0.84 -0.80
C SER A 141 12.40 1.65 -2.07
N SER A 142 13.58 2.22 -2.26
CA SER A 142 13.98 2.91 -3.49
C SER A 142 13.99 1.96 -4.69
N CYS A 143 12.80 1.53 -5.07
CA CYS A 143 12.58 0.68 -6.22
C CYS A 143 12.43 1.58 -7.44
N GLN A 144 13.46 1.72 -8.25
CA GLN A 144 13.30 2.32 -9.57
C GLN A 144 12.47 1.38 -10.44
N ILE A 145 11.16 1.56 -10.40
CA ILE A 145 10.22 0.77 -11.22
C ILE A 145 10.23 1.37 -12.62
N LYS A 146 10.73 0.62 -13.58
CA LYS A 146 10.72 1.01 -15.00
C LYS A 146 9.49 0.41 -15.68
N ILE A 147 8.52 1.25 -15.97
CA ILE A 147 7.35 0.85 -16.76
C ILE A 147 7.63 1.20 -18.21
N SER A 148 7.72 0.19 -19.08
CA SER A 148 7.93 0.43 -20.51
C SER A 148 6.70 1.05 -21.17
N PRO A 149 6.85 2.13 -21.96
CA PRO A 149 5.74 2.76 -22.68
C PRO A 149 4.97 1.80 -23.60
N SER A 150 5.67 0.81 -24.16
CA SER A 150 5.07 -0.18 -25.07
C SER A 150 4.07 -1.14 -24.41
N ILE A 151 4.05 -1.19 -23.08
CA ILE A 151 3.17 -2.08 -22.31
C ILE A 151 1.90 -1.33 -21.87
N PHE A 152 1.87 0.00 -22.00
CA PHE A 152 0.67 0.78 -21.69
C PHE A 152 -0.45 0.45 -22.66
N LEU A 153 -1.39 -0.32 -22.17
CA LEU A 153 -2.72 -0.35 -22.78
C LEU A 153 -3.40 0.99 -22.44
N PRO A 154 -3.80 1.79 -23.44
CA PRO A 154 -4.36 3.14 -23.23
C PRO A 154 -5.67 3.16 -22.45
N TYR A 155 -6.16 2.03 -22.01
CA TYR A 155 -7.45 1.84 -21.32
C TYR A 155 -7.34 1.41 -19.85
N LEU A 156 -6.13 1.29 -19.30
CA LEU A 156 -6.00 0.96 -17.88
C LEU A 156 -5.95 2.25 -17.07
N ASP A 157 -7.00 2.50 -16.32
CA ASP A 157 -6.92 3.43 -15.21
C ASP A 157 -5.85 2.92 -14.26
N GLY A 158 -4.86 3.76 -13.97
CA GLY A 158 -3.81 3.42 -13.01
C GLY A 158 -4.39 3.22 -11.60
N PRO A 159 -3.62 2.69 -10.66
CA PRO A 159 -4.07 2.51 -9.29
C PRO A 159 -4.44 3.84 -8.64
N SER A 160 -5.49 3.80 -7.82
CA SER A 160 -5.99 4.97 -7.10
C SER A 160 -5.21 5.28 -5.83
N ASP A 161 -4.49 4.28 -5.29
CA ASP A 161 -3.80 4.38 -4.01
C ASP A 161 -2.32 4.03 -4.16
N LEU A 162 -1.47 4.97 -3.74
CA LEU A 162 -0.02 4.80 -3.71
C LEU A 162 0.51 5.00 -2.29
N THR A 163 1.11 3.96 -1.73
CA THR A 163 1.84 4.02 -0.47
C THR A 163 3.33 3.81 -0.73
N ILE A 164 4.16 4.75 -0.29
CA ILE A 164 5.61 4.68 -0.39
C ILE A 164 6.25 4.84 0.99
N GLN A 165 7.38 4.20 1.19
CA GLN A 165 8.11 4.34 2.44
C GLN A 165 8.55 5.78 2.64
N SER A 166 9.28 6.32 1.69
CA SER A 166 9.71 7.72 1.63
C SER A 166 9.69 8.18 0.18
N PHE A 167 9.76 9.47 -0.05
CA PHE A 167 9.76 10.00 -1.41
C PHE A 167 10.99 9.55 -2.21
N ASP A 168 12.14 9.38 -1.55
CA ASP A 168 13.35 8.81 -2.15
C ASP A 168 13.12 7.42 -2.76
N SER A 169 12.07 6.73 -2.31
CA SER A 169 11.72 5.38 -2.80
C SER A 169 11.24 5.35 -4.25
N LEU A 170 10.77 6.47 -4.80
CA LEU A 170 10.29 6.54 -6.18
C LEU A 170 11.38 6.96 -7.17
N PHE A 171 12.23 7.89 -6.78
CA PHE A 171 13.16 8.58 -7.69
C PHE A 171 14.63 8.20 -7.49
N GLY A 172 14.94 7.32 -6.53
CA GLY A 172 16.30 6.96 -6.19
C GLY A 172 17.06 8.07 -5.46
N SER A 173 18.36 7.82 -5.22
CA SER A 173 19.23 8.77 -4.52
C SER A 173 19.86 9.81 -5.43
N GLU A 174 19.65 9.75 -6.74
CA GLU A 174 20.22 10.71 -7.68
C GLU A 174 19.49 12.05 -7.60
N PRO A 175 20.19 13.18 -7.76
CA PRO A 175 19.57 14.48 -7.84
C PRO A 175 18.57 14.45 -9.00
N LEU A 176 17.36 14.97 -8.77
CA LEU A 176 16.39 15.20 -9.83
C LEU A 176 17.10 15.94 -10.97
N PRO A 177 17.14 15.38 -12.18
CA PRO A 177 17.75 16.06 -13.30
C PRO A 177 17.09 17.43 -13.47
N SER A 178 17.91 18.47 -13.60
CA SER A 178 17.46 19.83 -13.89
C SER A 178 16.79 19.96 -15.27
N GLU A 179 16.89 18.93 -16.08
CA GLU A 179 16.20 18.82 -17.36
C GLU A 179 14.82 18.13 -17.20
N PRO A 180 13.83 18.49 -18.03
CA PRO A 180 12.53 17.83 -18.01
C PRO A 180 12.73 16.33 -18.15
N LEU A 181 12.22 15.60 -17.15
CA LEU A 181 12.26 14.13 -17.04
C LEU A 181 12.07 13.52 -18.43
N SER A 182 13.07 12.75 -18.89
CA SER A 182 13.00 12.07 -20.16
C SER A 182 11.71 11.23 -20.19
N SER A 183 11.17 11.00 -21.37
CA SER A 183 9.93 10.22 -21.57
C SER A 183 9.99 8.80 -20.99
N GLU A 184 11.13 8.40 -20.44
CA GLU A 184 11.38 7.08 -19.85
C GLU A 184 10.92 6.95 -18.38
N ASP A 185 10.69 8.06 -17.67
CA ASP A 185 10.19 8.04 -16.29
C ASP A 185 8.66 7.99 -16.26
N LEU A 186 8.10 6.85 -16.68
CA LEU A 186 6.67 6.68 -16.90
C LEU A 186 5.86 6.38 -15.64
N LEU A 187 6.51 6.05 -14.52
CA LEU A 187 5.79 5.79 -13.27
C LEU A 187 4.92 6.98 -12.84
N PRO A 188 5.44 8.23 -12.82
CA PRO A 188 4.62 9.40 -12.52
C PRO A 188 3.44 9.60 -13.48
N ALA A 189 3.64 9.28 -14.78
CA ALA A 189 2.58 9.39 -15.77
C ALA A 189 1.44 8.38 -15.55
N TYR A 190 1.80 7.16 -15.14
CA TYR A 190 0.85 6.08 -14.86
C TYR A 190 -0.09 6.42 -13.70
N PHE A 191 0.41 7.10 -12.68
CA PHE A 191 -0.39 7.50 -11.52
C PHE A 191 -1.12 8.82 -11.69
N SER A 192 -0.69 9.69 -12.62
CA SER A 192 -1.08 11.11 -12.60
C SER A 192 -2.58 11.35 -12.60
N ASN A 193 -3.36 10.58 -13.36
CA ASN A 193 -4.79 10.81 -13.52
C ASN A 193 -5.67 9.98 -12.57
N SER A 194 -5.21 8.81 -12.15
CA SER A 194 -5.98 7.88 -11.31
C SER A 194 -5.76 8.07 -9.82
N LEU A 195 -4.62 8.66 -9.42
CA LEU A 195 -4.22 8.74 -8.03
C LEU A 195 -5.14 9.65 -7.21
N THR A 196 -5.81 9.04 -6.22
CA THR A 196 -6.68 9.72 -5.26
C THR A 196 -6.10 9.74 -3.86
N HIS A 197 -5.26 8.76 -3.51
CA HIS A 197 -4.63 8.62 -2.20
C HIS A 197 -3.12 8.47 -2.35
N LEU A 198 -2.37 9.38 -1.74
CA LEU A 198 -0.92 9.32 -1.68
C LEU A 198 -0.46 9.25 -0.22
N ARG A 199 0.25 8.19 0.12
CA ARG A 199 0.77 7.97 1.46
C ARG A 199 2.29 7.90 1.44
N ILE A 200 2.96 8.89 2.06
CA ILE A 200 4.41 8.92 2.31
C ILE A 200 4.63 8.62 3.78
N CYS A 201 5.07 7.39 4.07
CA CYS A 201 5.05 6.83 5.44
C CYS A 201 6.15 7.35 6.35
N GLU A 202 7.31 7.68 5.79
CA GLU A 202 8.51 8.07 6.54
C GLU A 202 9.17 9.30 5.88
N PRO A 203 9.86 10.14 6.66
CA PRO A 203 10.56 11.29 6.10
C PRO A 203 11.72 10.85 5.21
N SER A 204 11.88 11.52 4.08
CA SER A 204 13.00 11.34 3.17
C SER A 204 14.32 11.78 3.80
N ASN A 205 15.44 11.21 3.34
CA ASN A 205 16.77 11.64 3.76
C ASN A 205 17.15 13.00 3.15
N ARG A 206 16.62 13.30 1.96
CA ARG A 206 16.77 14.60 1.31
C ARG A 206 15.53 15.44 1.54
N TRP A 207 15.74 16.75 1.68
CA TRP A 207 14.64 17.70 1.76
C TRP A 207 13.85 17.71 0.44
N GLN A 208 12.55 17.52 0.57
CA GLN A 208 11.58 17.67 -0.51
C GLN A 208 10.42 18.49 0.01
N SER A 209 10.08 19.54 -0.72
CA SER A 209 8.92 20.36 -0.36
C SER A 209 7.62 19.68 -0.80
N PRO A 210 6.49 19.91 -0.09
CA PRO A 210 5.19 19.35 -0.47
C PRO A 210 4.79 19.63 -1.92
N LEU A 211 5.04 20.83 -2.42
CA LEU A 211 4.75 21.19 -3.83
C LEU A 211 5.68 20.44 -4.79
N SER A 212 6.95 20.32 -4.47
CA SER A 212 7.90 19.57 -5.33
C SER A 212 7.49 18.09 -5.45
N ILE A 213 7.05 17.47 -4.36
CA ILE A 213 6.52 16.10 -4.36
C ILE A 213 5.34 15.97 -5.31
N ILE A 214 4.37 16.87 -5.20
CA ILE A 214 3.17 16.85 -6.04
C ILE A 214 3.50 17.12 -7.51
N THR A 215 4.40 18.06 -7.78
CA THR A 215 4.84 18.39 -9.14
C THR A 215 5.57 17.21 -9.79
N SER A 216 6.44 16.53 -9.05
CA SER A 216 7.16 15.34 -9.54
C SER A 216 6.21 14.19 -9.93
N LEU A 217 5.01 14.15 -9.36
CA LEU A 217 3.93 13.23 -9.72
C LEU A 217 2.99 13.82 -10.80
N ARG A 218 3.46 14.76 -11.61
CA ARG A 218 2.68 15.46 -12.66
C ARG A 218 1.39 16.11 -12.14
N GLY A 219 1.45 16.60 -10.92
CA GLY A 219 0.38 17.40 -10.34
C GLY A 219 -0.81 16.61 -9.77
N VAL A 220 -0.99 15.34 -10.05
CA VAL A 220 -2.06 14.45 -9.51
C VAL A 220 -3.40 15.19 -9.26
N PRO A 221 -4.16 15.54 -10.32
CA PRO A 221 -5.31 16.44 -10.22
C PRO A 221 -6.50 15.86 -9.44
N ASN A 222 -6.51 14.55 -9.24
CA ASN A 222 -7.59 13.85 -8.55
C ASN A 222 -7.26 13.48 -7.10
N LEU A 223 -6.14 13.97 -6.56
CA LEU A 223 -5.71 13.68 -5.20
C LEU A 223 -6.73 14.22 -4.19
N THR A 224 -7.21 13.32 -3.33
CA THR A 224 -8.19 13.62 -2.26
C THR A 224 -7.60 13.41 -0.88
N HIS A 225 -6.63 12.52 -0.73
CA HIS A 225 -5.98 12.18 0.54
C HIS A 225 -4.47 12.20 0.38
N LEU A 226 -3.79 12.92 1.24
CA LEU A 226 -2.34 13.08 1.22
C LEU A 226 -1.76 12.84 2.61
N GLN A 227 -0.82 11.89 2.73
CA GLN A 227 0.02 11.79 3.92
C GLN A 227 1.42 12.26 3.60
N LEU A 228 1.92 13.18 4.42
CA LEU A 228 3.29 13.68 4.41
C LEU A 228 4.01 13.30 5.70
N ALA A 229 5.31 13.10 5.62
CA ALA A 229 6.15 12.78 6.76
C ALA A 229 7.22 13.86 6.98
N ARG A 230 7.41 14.31 8.22
CA ARG A 230 8.39 15.32 8.58
C ARG A 230 9.15 14.92 9.84
N ARG A 231 10.46 15.21 9.89
CA ARG A 231 11.31 14.92 11.07
C ARG A 231 11.52 16.18 11.90
N VAL A 232 11.46 16.03 13.21
CA VAL A 232 11.84 17.10 14.17
C VAL A 232 13.35 17.36 14.10
N GLY A 233 13.76 18.61 14.32
CA GLY A 233 15.15 19.01 14.29
C GLY A 233 15.74 19.19 12.89
N SER A 234 14.87 19.23 11.89
CA SER A 234 15.24 19.67 10.54
C SER A 234 15.48 21.19 10.50
N ASN A 235 16.00 21.69 9.37
CA ASN A 235 16.20 23.14 9.17
C ASN A 235 14.87 23.88 9.36
N LYS A 236 14.90 24.96 10.16
CA LYS A 236 13.73 25.79 10.50
C LYS A 236 13.10 26.43 9.26
N ASP A 237 13.91 26.87 8.30
CA ASP A 237 13.41 27.46 7.06
C ASP A 237 12.60 26.43 6.23
N ASN A 238 13.08 25.20 6.20
CA ASN A 238 12.35 24.10 5.58
C ASN A 238 11.04 23.77 6.30
N ASP A 239 10.93 23.99 7.63
CA ASP A 239 9.69 23.81 8.36
C ASP A 239 8.69 24.91 8.02
N ILE A 240 9.15 26.15 7.80
CA ILE A 240 8.33 27.26 7.33
C ILE A 240 7.79 26.96 5.92
N ILE A 241 8.69 26.66 4.97
CA ILE A 241 8.31 26.30 3.59
C ILE A 241 7.32 25.14 3.59
N PHE A 242 7.57 24.09 4.40
CA PHE A 242 6.65 22.94 4.50
C PHE A 242 5.24 23.37 4.87
N THR A 243 5.09 24.20 5.91
CA THR A 243 3.78 24.62 6.40
C THR A 243 3.09 25.59 5.42
N GLU A 244 3.80 26.51 4.81
CA GLU A 244 3.28 27.43 3.79
C GLU A 244 2.79 26.67 2.55
N GLU A 245 3.57 25.70 2.08
CA GLU A 245 3.19 24.90 0.90
C GLU A 245 2.01 23.95 1.20
N VAL A 246 1.91 23.39 2.41
CA VAL A 246 0.71 22.64 2.82
C VAL A 246 -0.52 23.54 2.82
N ALA A 247 -0.43 24.75 3.38
CA ALA A 247 -1.51 25.72 3.35
C ALA A 247 -1.90 26.10 1.90
N HIS A 248 -0.92 26.31 1.04
CA HIS A 248 -1.13 26.57 -0.39
C HIS A 248 -1.83 25.40 -1.10
N LEU A 249 -1.43 24.16 -0.85
CA LEU A 249 -2.08 22.97 -1.39
C LEU A 249 -3.55 22.89 -0.99
N LEU A 250 -3.87 23.18 0.27
CA LEU A 250 -5.24 23.20 0.78
C LEU A 250 -6.08 24.31 0.16
N ALA A 251 -5.49 25.49 -0.06
CA ALA A 251 -6.17 26.62 -0.68
C ALA A 251 -6.47 26.40 -2.17
N THR A 252 -5.52 25.79 -2.89
CA THR A 252 -5.60 25.62 -4.35
C THR A 252 -6.30 24.34 -4.79
N ARG A 253 -6.25 23.27 -3.98
CA ARG A 253 -6.78 21.94 -4.32
C ARG A 253 -8.09 21.64 -3.61
N LYS A 254 -9.20 22.05 -4.21
CA LYS A 254 -10.55 21.88 -3.65
C LYS A 254 -10.96 20.39 -3.48
N LYS A 255 -10.38 19.47 -4.27
CA LYS A 255 -10.63 18.03 -4.16
C LYS A 255 -9.96 17.40 -2.95
N LEU A 256 -8.95 18.06 -2.37
CA LEU A 256 -8.20 17.53 -1.22
C LEU A 256 -9.09 17.57 0.03
N LYS A 257 -9.44 16.39 0.52
CA LYS A 257 -10.36 16.17 1.65
C LYS A 257 -9.62 15.97 2.97
N MET A 258 -8.40 15.42 2.91
CA MET A 258 -7.59 15.11 4.10
C MET A 258 -6.10 15.25 3.79
N VAL A 259 -5.39 15.90 4.71
CA VAL A 259 -3.92 15.95 4.74
C VAL A 259 -3.46 15.45 6.10
N VAL A 260 -2.83 14.29 6.13
CA VAL A 260 -2.22 13.72 7.33
C VAL A 260 -0.75 14.12 7.37
N ILE A 261 -0.31 14.73 8.46
CA ILE A 261 1.09 15.10 8.67
C ILE A 261 1.64 14.26 9.81
N SER A 262 2.51 13.33 9.46
CA SER A 262 3.19 12.45 10.43
C SER A 262 4.51 13.07 10.85
N ILE A 263 4.64 13.45 12.13
CA ILE A 263 5.85 14.09 12.68
C ILE A 263 6.66 13.07 13.46
N PHE A 264 7.90 12.89 13.02
CA PHE A 264 8.85 11.90 13.54
C PHE A 264 9.84 12.54 14.50
N GLY A 265 10.06 11.92 15.66
CA GLY A 265 11.09 12.35 16.60
C GLY A 265 12.50 12.23 15.99
N GLY A 266 13.38 13.16 16.34
CA GLY A 266 14.78 13.16 15.91
C GLY A 266 15.61 12.01 16.53
N SER A 267 15.15 11.44 17.64
CA SER A 267 15.74 10.27 18.28
C SER A 267 14.64 9.28 18.71
N ILE A 268 15.00 8.00 18.84
CA ILE A 268 14.08 6.92 19.28
C ILE A 268 13.54 7.19 20.70
N LYS A 269 14.24 8.00 21.50
CA LYS A 269 13.90 8.28 22.91
C LYS A 269 13.09 9.56 23.11
N MET A 270 12.71 10.28 22.05
CA MET A 270 11.93 11.50 22.21
C MET A 270 10.53 11.21 22.78
N SER A 271 10.22 11.81 23.92
CA SER A 271 8.90 11.69 24.55
C SER A 271 7.82 12.35 23.67
N SER A 272 6.58 11.91 23.83
CA SER A 272 5.45 12.53 23.11
C SER A 272 5.26 13.99 23.48
N GLU A 273 5.59 14.37 24.71
CA GLU A 273 5.55 15.76 25.16
C GLU A 273 6.62 16.63 24.51
N ALA A 274 7.88 16.14 24.44
CA ALA A 274 8.95 16.81 23.74
C ALA A 274 8.66 16.97 22.24
N LEU A 275 8.03 15.97 21.63
CA LEU A 275 7.58 16.01 20.24
C LEU A 275 6.56 17.13 20.02
N ARG A 276 5.55 17.25 20.89
CA ARG A 276 4.50 18.28 20.81
C ARG A 276 5.04 19.69 21.05
N LYS A 277 6.12 19.86 21.79
CA LYS A 277 6.82 21.14 21.99
C LYS A 277 7.76 21.52 20.84
N SER A 278 7.94 20.66 19.84
CA SER A 278 8.80 20.96 18.69
C SER A 278 8.20 22.04 17.79
N ASN A 279 9.08 22.83 17.16
CA ASN A 279 8.67 23.94 16.29
C ASN A 279 7.72 23.47 15.18
N ILE A 280 8.10 22.42 14.46
CA ILE A 280 7.26 21.87 13.37
C ILE A 280 5.90 21.40 13.88
N TRP A 281 5.83 20.74 15.05
CA TRP A 281 4.55 20.32 15.61
C TRP A 281 3.65 21.52 15.89
N MET A 282 4.17 22.55 16.55
CA MET A 282 3.41 23.77 16.85
C MET A 282 2.92 24.49 15.58
N MET A 283 3.76 24.55 14.55
CA MET A 283 3.38 25.18 13.28
C MET A 283 2.26 24.41 12.59
N VAL A 284 2.36 23.10 12.51
CA VAL A 284 1.33 22.25 11.86
C VAL A 284 0.04 22.22 12.69
N SER A 285 0.13 22.20 14.02
CA SER A 285 -1.07 22.27 14.89
C SER A 285 -1.82 23.60 14.75
N ARG A 286 -1.11 24.70 14.45
CA ARG A 286 -1.78 25.97 14.11
C ARG A 286 -2.55 25.86 12.80
N LEU A 287 -2.00 25.19 11.80
CA LEU A 287 -2.72 24.95 10.54
C LEU A 287 -3.91 24.01 10.75
N GLU A 288 -3.77 22.96 11.57
CA GLU A 288 -4.84 22.04 11.93
C GLU A 288 -6.02 22.77 12.59
N ALA A 289 -5.74 23.75 13.45
CA ALA A 289 -6.75 24.60 14.07
C ALA A 289 -7.49 25.52 13.06
N LEU A 290 -6.86 25.85 11.93
CA LEU A 290 -7.42 26.70 10.88
C LEU A 290 -8.16 25.92 9.79
N ASP A 291 -7.73 24.68 9.49
CA ASP A 291 -8.31 23.87 8.43
C ASP A 291 -8.58 22.44 8.94
N PRO A 292 -9.86 22.02 9.06
CA PRO A 292 -10.26 20.74 9.62
C PRO A 292 -9.87 19.54 8.72
N ARG A 293 -9.32 19.77 7.54
CA ARG A 293 -8.79 18.72 6.67
C ARG A 293 -7.41 18.24 7.09
N ILE A 294 -6.73 18.96 7.99
CA ILE A 294 -5.40 18.58 8.49
C ILE A 294 -5.55 17.65 9.69
N VAL A 295 -4.71 16.64 9.75
CA VAL A 295 -4.59 15.70 10.88
C VAL A 295 -3.12 15.55 11.23
N VAL A 296 -2.75 15.87 12.46
CA VAL A 296 -1.37 15.74 12.96
C VAL A 296 -1.23 14.44 13.72
N LEU A 297 -0.32 13.57 13.26
CA LEU A 297 -0.03 12.29 13.89
C LEU A 297 1.43 12.19 14.35
N LYS A 298 1.66 11.45 15.41
CA LYS A 298 3.00 11.01 15.78
C LYS A 298 3.45 9.93 14.82
N GLY A 299 4.55 10.17 14.11
CA GLY A 299 5.20 9.20 13.23
C GLY A 299 6.05 8.20 14.01
N GLU A 300 6.01 6.95 13.59
CA GLU A 300 6.83 5.85 14.11
C GLU A 300 7.54 5.15 12.96
N LEU A 301 8.90 5.16 12.98
CA LEU A 301 9.70 4.51 11.94
C LEU A 301 9.41 2.99 11.90
N GLY A 302 9.24 2.46 10.71
CA GLY A 302 8.99 1.04 10.48
C GLY A 302 7.58 0.55 10.84
N LYS A 303 6.69 1.41 11.34
CA LYS A 303 5.31 1.02 11.67
C LYS A 303 4.56 0.45 10.48
N TRP A 304 4.67 1.10 9.34
CA TRP A 304 4.02 0.68 8.11
C TRP A 304 4.48 -0.73 7.62
N LYS A 305 5.73 -1.16 7.93
CA LYS A 305 6.20 -2.52 7.63
C LYS A 305 5.46 -3.59 8.44
N LYS A 306 5.03 -3.25 9.66
CA LYS A 306 4.24 -4.15 10.51
C LYS A 306 2.84 -4.35 9.94
N GLU A 307 2.23 -3.28 9.40
CA GLU A 307 0.93 -3.35 8.73
C GLU A 307 0.95 -4.40 7.59
N TRP A 308 2.03 -4.44 6.79
CA TRP A 308 2.19 -5.42 5.70
C TRP A 308 2.49 -6.83 6.19
N LYS A 309 3.19 -6.96 7.30
CA LYS A 309 3.44 -8.27 7.89
C LYS A 309 2.14 -8.92 8.35
N ASP A 310 1.24 -8.15 8.93
CA ASP A 310 -0.08 -8.64 9.36
C ASP A 310 -0.94 -9.07 8.16
N VAL A 311 -0.89 -8.34 7.03
CA VAL A 311 -1.52 -8.76 5.77
C VAL A 311 -0.96 -10.09 5.28
N ARG A 312 0.38 -10.28 5.34
CA ARG A 312 1.04 -11.52 4.94
C ARG A 312 0.66 -12.72 5.81
N GLU A 313 0.41 -12.49 7.09
CA GLU A 313 0.01 -13.55 8.04
C GLU A 313 -1.47 -13.93 7.91
N PHE A 314 -2.15 -13.51 6.84
CA PHE A 314 -3.58 -13.79 6.60
C PHE A 314 -4.51 -13.39 7.76
N ARG A 315 -4.15 -12.39 8.50
CA ARG A 315 -5.08 -11.78 9.43
C ARG A 315 -6.10 -10.99 8.61
N CYS A 316 -7.22 -11.65 8.35
CA CYS A 316 -8.32 -11.14 7.55
C CYS A 316 -8.59 -9.65 7.80
N GLY A 317 -8.63 -8.87 6.73
CA GLY A 317 -9.30 -7.57 6.73
C GLY A 317 -8.46 -6.33 6.83
N VAL A 318 -7.13 -6.39 7.02
CA VAL A 318 -6.30 -5.17 6.96
C VAL A 318 -6.16 -4.75 5.49
N ARG A 319 -6.96 -3.77 5.08
CA ARG A 319 -6.82 -3.10 3.78
C ARG A 319 -5.85 -1.92 3.92
N LEU A 320 -5.15 -1.56 2.86
CA LEU A 320 -4.42 -0.28 2.77
C LEU A 320 -5.30 0.91 3.18
N SER A 321 -6.58 0.82 2.84
CA SER A 321 -7.63 1.79 3.23
C SER A 321 -7.85 1.93 4.74
N ASP A 322 -7.37 0.99 5.57
CA ASP A 322 -7.56 1.08 7.01
C ASP A 322 -6.78 2.24 7.64
N PHE A 323 -5.64 2.62 7.06
CA PHE A 323 -4.92 3.81 7.50
C PHE A 323 -5.80 5.08 7.42
N TRP A 324 -6.45 5.30 6.30
CA TRP A 324 -7.29 6.48 6.10
C TRP A 324 -8.54 6.45 6.99
N ARG A 325 -9.10 5.27 7.20
CA ARG A 325 -10.21 5.08 8.14
C ARG A 325 -9.79 5.39 9.59
N MET A 326 -8.61 4.93 10.02
CA MET A 326 -8.07 5.25 11.35
C MET A 326 -7.77 6.74 11.48
N ALA A 327 -7.19 7.38 10.46
CA ALA A 327 -6.96 8.82 10.48
C ALA A 327 -8.27 9.60 10.60
N ASN A 328 -9.34 9.20 9.89
CA ASN A 328 -10.67 9.77 10.05
C ASN A 328 -11.22 9.61 11.49
N GLN A 329 -11.01 8.45 12.11
CA GLN A 329 -11.46 8.23 13.50
C GLN A 329 -10.74 9.14 14.49
N GLU A 330 -9.45 9.44 14.27
CA GLU A 330 -8.73 10.40 15.13
C GLU A 330 -9.29 11.83 14.99
N VAL A 331 -9.68 12.24 13.79
CA VAL A 331 -10.39 13.51 13.55
C VAL A 331 -11.70 13.56 14.36
N GLU A 332 -12.50 12.52 14.26
CA GLU A 332 -13.80 12.48 14.96
C GLU A 332 -13.62 12.47 16.48
N LYS A 333 -12.62 11.77 17.00
CA LYS A 333 -12.29 11.82 18.43
C LYS A 333 -11.88 13.21 18.86
N ALA A 334 -11.02 13.91 18.11
CA ALA A 334 -10.58 15.27 18.43
C ALA A 334 -11.79 16.24 18.50
N LYS A 335 -12.70 16.20 17.52
CA LYS A 335 -13.93 17.01 17.52
C LYS A 335 -14.83 16.74 18.76
N HIS A 336 -14.88 15.49 19.20
CA HIS A 336 -15.72 15.11 20.35
C HIS A 336 -15.12 15.56 21.70
N TRP A 337 -13.78 15.68 21.78
CA TRP A 337 -13.11 16.24 22.96
C TRP A 337 -13.34 17.75 23.09
N ASP A 338 -13.22 18.48 22.00
CA ASP A 338 -13.46 19.93 22.00
C ASP A 338 -14.90 20.27 22.39
N ALA A 339 -15.89 19.50 21.91
CA ALA A 339 -17.30 19.68 22.28
C ALA A 339 -17.57 19.46 23.78
N LYS A 340 -16.82 18.58 24.44
CA LYS A 340 -16.97 18.31 25.88
C LYS A 340 -16.24 19.32 26.78
N SER A 341 -15.27 20.05 26.24
CA SER A 341 -14.50 21.06 26.98
C SER A 341 -15.24 22.40 27.10
N TYR A 342 -16.33 22.59 26.37
CA TYR A 342 -17.18 23.81 26.39
C TYR A 342 -18.53 23.61 27.12
N CYS A 343 -18.76 22.43 27.65
CA CYS A 343 -19.89 22.17 28.61
C CYS A 343 -19.39 22.04 30.03
#